data_081ecf729bffc801747b7e5731f0a96a
#
_entry.id   081ecf729bffc801747b7e5731f0a96a
#
_cell.length_a   1.000
_cell.length_b   1.000
_cell.length_c   1.000
_cell.angle_alpha   90.00
_cell.angle_beta   90.00
_cell.angle_gamma   90.00
#
_symmetry.space_group_name_H-M   'P 1'
#
loop_
_entity.id
_entity.type
_entity.pdbx_description
1 polymer ?
#
loop_
_entity_poly.entity_id
_entity_poly.type
_entity_poly.pdbx_seq_one_letter_code
_entity_poly.pdbx_strand_id
1 'polypeptide(L)'
;SSVERLYVEEKIADEFTKLVVEKTKNLRQGLGKEAETDIGSMSSERQTEIVEDHVKAFEDSGAEILTGGGRNEEAGDIFFEPTVIKNATNKMRPMQEETFGPTLPIATFKTEDEAIDLANDTEFGLTASVWTGDLSRGRRVAEEILAGTVNVNEVLYTHGIGQTPWGGFKNSGYGRTHGKEGLMELVGVQHIHVNRFLFTPDVWWFGYSKNAIETFKQMSRTFASGSIIRTIGLLPQMWKRIKELRNK
;
A
#
# COMPACT_ATOMS: atom_id res chain seq x y z
N SER A 1 -6.59 -7.29 -7.09
CA SER A 1 -5.40 -7.62 -6.26
C SER A 1 -4.67 -8.88 -6.74
N SER A 2 -4.57 -9.13 -8.03
CA SER A 2 -3.74 -10.22 -8.57
C SER A 2 -2.25 -9.88 -8.48
N VAL A 3 -1.39 -10.88 -8.70
CA VAL A 3 0.04 -10.67 -8.76
C VAL A 3 0.40 -10.07 -10.11
N GLU A 4 0.79 -8.80 -10.13
CA GLU A 4 1.18 -8.09 -11.36
C GLU A 4 2.68 -8.22 -11.65
N ARG A 5 3.51 -8.42 -10.62
CA ARG A 5 4.97 -8.50 -10.72
C ARG A 5 5.51 -9.55 -9.78
N LEU A 6 6.37 -10.43 -10.28
CA LEU A 6 7.01 -11.49 -9.51
C LEU A 6 8.53 -11.36 -9.59
N TYR A 7 9.15 -11.24 -8.43
CA TYR A 7 10.60 -11.18 -8.28
C TYR A 7 11.10 -12.47 -7.65
N VAL A 8 12.08 -13.12 -8.28
CA VAL A 8 12.61 -14.43 -7.87
C VAL A 8 14.12 -14.36 -7.73
N GLU A 9 14.67 -14.91 -6.63
CA GLU A 9 16.13 -14.98 -6.45
C GLU A 9 16.76 -15.75 -7.60
N GLU A 10 17.80 -15.18 -8.23
CA GLU A 10 18.48 -15.71 -9.42
C GLU A 10 18.85 -17.20 -9.30
N LYS A 11 19.30 -17.62 -8.10
CA LYS A 11 19.74 -18.99 -7.83
C LYS A 11 18.67 -20.06 -8.02
N ILE A 12 17.41 -19.69 -7.84
CA ILE A 12 16.25 -20.62 -7.93
C ILE A 12 15.34 -20.30 -9.12
N ALA A 13 15.62 -19.22 -9.86
CA ALA A 13 14.72 -18.68 -10.86
C ALA A 13 14.39 -19.67 -11.97
N ASP A 14 15.33 -20.43 -12.48
CA ASP A 14 15.09 -21.37 -13.57
C ASP A 14 14.21 -22.55 -13.12
N GLU A 15 14.46 -23.14 -11.96
CA GLU A 15 13.65 -24.23 -11.41
C GLU A 15 12.23 -23.73 -11.08
N PHE A 16 12.15 -22.60 -10.41
CA PHE A 16 10.88 -21.96 -10.07
C PHE A 16 10.05 -21.67 -11.31
N THR A 17 10.63 -21.03 -12.32
CA THR A 17 9.97 -20.69 -13.59
C THR A 17 9.45 -21.93 -14.30
N LYS A 18 10.25 -23.00 -14.36
CA LYS A 18 9.83 -24.28 -14.94
C LYS A 18 8.57 -24.84 -14.25
N LEU A 19 8.55 -24.85 -12.93
CA LEU A 19 7.41 -25.33 -12.15
C LEU A 19 6.16 -24.44 -12.35
N VAL A 20 6.34 -23.13 -12.45
CA VAL A 20 5.25 -22.20 -12.75
C VAL A 20 4.68 -22.46 -14.12
N VAL A 21 5.49 -22.59 -15.16
CA VAL A 21 5.04 -22.92 -16.53
C VAL A 21 4.27 -24.24 -16.56
N GLU A 22 4.78 -25.27 -15.91
CA GLU A 22 4.09 -26.57 -15.83
C GLU A 22 2.71 -26.45 -15.19
N LYS A 23 2.61 -25.74 -14.06
CA LYS A 23 1.33 -25.50 -13.38
C LYS A 23 0.36 -24.67 -14.21
N THR A 24 0.87 -23.63 -14.86
CA THR A 24 0.08 -22.72 -15.72
C THR A 24 -0.54 -23.47 -16.90
N LYS A 25 0.20 -24.35 -17.54
CA LYS A 25 -0.29 -25.21 -18.65
C LYS A 25 -1.42 -26.17 -18.24
N ASN A 26 -1.53 -26.49 -16.98
CA ASN A 26 -2.57 -27.37 -16.45
C ASN A 26 -3.84 -26.62 -16.04
N LEU A 27 -3.86 -25.28 -16.11
CA LEU A 27 -5.06 -24.49 -15.80
C LEU A 27 -6.10 -24.64 -16.90
N ARG A 28 -7.35 -24.85 -16.50
CA ARG A 28 -8.48 -25.06 -17.40
C ARG A 28 -9.27 -23.77 -17.55
N GLN A 29 -9.42 -23.31 -18.78
CA GLN A 29 -10.24 -22.14 -19.08
C GLN A 29 -11.67 -22.56 -19.45
N GLY A 30 -12.66 -21.74 -19.03
CA GLY A 30 -14.06 -21.98 -19.35
C GLY A 30 -14.99 -20.92 -18.76
N LEU A 31 -16.29 -21.05 -19.01
CA LEU A 31 -17.32 -20.07 -18.61
C LEU A 31 -17.67 -20.07 -17.12
N GLY A 32 -16.99 -20.85 -16.29
CA GLY A 32 -17.21 -20.86 -14.84
C GLY A 32 -18.53 -21.50 -14.37
N LYS A 33 -19.34 -22.02 -15.29
CA LYS A 33 -20.56 -22.76 -14.98
C LYS A 33 -20.29 -24.22 -14.62
N GLU A 34 -19.12 -24.69 -14.98
CA GLU A 34 -18.65 -26.03 -14.74
C GLU A 34 -17.68 -26.05 -13.56
N ALA A 35 -17.81 -27.03 -12.68
CA ALA A 35 -16.96 -27.17 -11.50
C ALA A 35 -15.47 -27.39 -11.81
N GLU A 36 -15.13 -27.54 -13.08
CA GLU A 36 -13.79 -27.85 -13.57
C GLU A 36 -13.05 -26.64 -14.18
N THR A 37 -13.60 -25.43 -14.08
CA THR A 37 -12.97 -24.22 -14.59
C THR A 37 -12.09 -23.56 -13.53
N ASP A 38 -10.83 -23.30 -13.86
CA ASP A 38 -9.86 -22.64 -13.00
C ASP A 38 -9.76 -21.13 -13.32
N ILE A 39 -9.87 -20.77 -14.61
CA ILE A 39 -9.80 -19.38 -15.10
C ILE A 39 -10.97 -19.10 -16.05
N GLY A 40 -11.67 -18.00 -15.81
CA GLY A 40 -12.77 -17.49 -16.63
C GLY A 40 -12.30 -16.58 -17.79
N SER A 41 -13.29 -15.92 -18.40
CA SER A 41 -13.06 -14.90 -19.40
C SER A 41 -12.50 -13.61 -18.80
N MET A 42 -11.93 -12.77 -19.65
CA MET A 42 -11.67 -11.37 -19.33
C MET A 42 -12.99 -10.62 -19.08
N SER A 43 -12.91 -9.46 -18.44
CA SER A 43 -14.10 -8.66 -18.09
C SER A 43 -14.75 -7.98 -19.29
N SER A 44 -13.99 -7.70 -20.34
CA SER A 44 -14.44 -7.03 -21.57
C SER A 44 -13.43 -7.19 -22.69
N GLU A 45 -13.87 -6.93 -23.92
CA GLU A 45 -13.01 -6.85 -25.10
C GLU A 45 -11.86 -5.85 -24.90
N ARG A 46 -12.19 -4.64 -24.44
CA ARG A 46 -11.19 -3.60 -24.15
C ARG A 46 -10.09 -4.09 -23.21
N GLN A 47 -10.44 -4.86 -22.18
CA GLN A 47 -9.46 -5.39 -21.25
C GLN A 47 -8.59 -6.46 -21.89
N THR A 48 -9.16 -7.26 -22.80
CA THR A 48 -8.40 -8.23 -23.58
C THR A 48 -7.38 -7.53 -24.48
N GLU A 49 -7.77 -6.45 -25.17
CA GLU A 49 -6.88 -5.61 -25.98
C GLU A 49 -5.71 -5.01 -25.17
N ILE A 50 -5.96 -4.57 -23.93
CA ILE A 50 -4.90 -4.07 -23.02
C ILE A 50 -3.90 -5.19 -22.70
N VAL A 51 -4.37 -6.39 -22.41
CA VAL A 51 -3.48 -7.53 -22.11
C VAL A 51 -2.66 -7.91 -23.33
N GLU A 52 -3.25 -7.94 -24.53
CA GLU A 52 -2.54 -8.17 -25.79
C GLU A 52 -1.43 -7.14 -26.01
N ASP A 53 -1.74 -5.85 -25.85
CA ASP A 53 -0.78 -4.76 -25.99
C ASP A 53 0.37 -4.88 -24.97
N HIS A 54 0.07 -5.26 -23.72
CA HIS A 54 1.10 -5.48 -22.70
C HIS A 54 1.97 -6.69 -22.98
N VAL A 55 1.39 -7.83 -23.41
CA VAL A 55 2.18 -9.02 -23.78
C VAL A 55 3.11 -8.69 -24.94
N LYS A 56 2.60 -8.02 -25.96
CA LYS A 56 3.41 -7.56 -27.10
C LYS A 56 4.52 -6.61 -26.64
N ALA A 57 4.24 -5.68 -25.73
CA ALA A 57 5.25 -4.75 -25.21
C ALA A 57 6.36 -5.47 -24.41
N PHE A 58 6.05 -6.58 -23.74
CA PHE A 58 7.05 -7.44 -23.13
C PHE A 58 7.96 -8.08 -24.18
N GLU A 59 7.39 -8.68 -25.24
CA GLU A 59 8.15 -9.29 -26.33
C GLU A 59 9.03 -8.26 -27.05
N ASP A 60 8.47 -7.12 -27.44
CA ASP A 60 9.18 -6.03 -28.11
C ASP A 60 10.34 -5.46 -27.24
N SER A 61 10.24 -5.61 -25.93
CA SER A 61 11.27 -5.21 -24.96
C SER A 61 12.29 -6.32 -24.67
N GLY A 62 12.16 -7.50 -25.27
CA GLY A 62 13.10 -8.61 -25.14
C GLY A 62 12.79 -9.60 -24.02
N ALA A 63 11.60 -9.56 -23.42
CA ALA A 63 11.11 -10.63 -22.56
C ALA A 63 10.69 -11.85 -23.38
N GLU A 64 10.65 -13.01 -22.74
CA GLU A 64 10.34 -14.30 -23.36
C GLU A 64 8.99 -14.82 -22.87
N ILE A 65 8.06 -15.11 -23.78
CA ILE A 65 6.78 -15.75 -23.46
C ILE A 65 7.01 -17.27 -23.41
N LEU A 66 6.83 -17.87 -22.24
CA LEU A 66 7.09 -19.30 -22.01
C LEU A 66 5.85 -20.18 -22.22
N THR A 67 4.66 -19.60 -22.04
CA THR A 67 3.37 -20.25 -22.30
C THR A 67 2.27 -19.20 -22.39
N GLY A 68 1.18 -19.49 -23.09
CA GLY A 68 0.12 -18.54 -23.40
C GLY A 68 0.59 -17.48 -24.40
N GLY A 69 0.16 -16.25 -24.19
CA GLY A 69 0.58 -15.07 -24.97
C GLY A 69 -0.46 -14.59 -25.98
N GLY A 70 -1.59 -15.24 -26.09
CA GLY A 70 -2.64 -14.90 -27.03
C GLY A 70 -4.05 -15.15 -26.54
N ARG A 71 -5.02 -14.84 -27.38
CA ARG A 71 -6.42 -15.17 -27.13
C ARG A 71 -6.65 -16.69 -27.21
N ASN A 72 -7.54 -17.20 -26.39
CA ASN A 72 -8.04 -18.55 -26.49
C ASN A 72 -9.37 -18.54 -27.25
N GLU A 73 -9.31 -18.53 -28.57
CA GLU A 73 -10.48 -18.48 -29.47
C GLU A 73 -11.42 -19.69 -29.28
N GLU A 74 -10.88 -20.86 -28.90
CA GLU A 74 -11.69 -22.04 -28.63
C GLU A 74 -12.59 -21.88 -27.40
N ALA A 75 -12.15 -21.09 -26.39
CA ALA A 75 -12.94 -20.80 -25.20
C ALA A 75 -13.91 -19.65 -25.39
N GLY A 76 -13.63 -18.72 -26.34
CA GLY A 76 -14.47 -17.59 -26.70
C GLY A 76 -13.71 -16.27 -26.91
N ASP A 77 -14.38 -15.28 -27.47
CA ASP A 77 -13.78 -14.03 -27.98
C ASP A 77 -12.98 -13.22 -26.93
N ILE A 78 -13.41 -13.26 -25.68
CA ILE A 78 -12.77 -12.51 -24.58
C ILE A 78 -11.99 -13.42 -23.62
N PHE A 79 -11.48 -14.54 -24.09
CA PHE A 79 -10.58 -15.38 -23.33
C PHE A 79 -9.13 -15.10 -23.72
N PHE A 80 -8.28 -14.93 -22.72
CA PHE A 80 -6.85 -14.77 -22.89
C PHE A 80 -6.12 -15.88 -22.14
N GLU A 81 -5.18 -16.54 -22.80
CA GLU A 81 -4.43 -17.66 -22.21
C GLU A 81 -3.62 -17.24 -20.99
N PRO A 82 -3.59 -18.05 -19.92
CA PRO A 82 -2.67 -17.84 -18.81
C PRO A 82 -1.23 -17.79 -19.30
N THR A 83 -0.58 -16.65 -19.10
CA THR A 83 0.68 -16.29 -19.74
C THR A 83 1.81 -16.13 -18.72
N VAL A 84 2.91 -16.86 -18.92
CA VAL A 84 4.13 -16.72 -18.11
C VAL A 84 5.20 -16.05 -18.95
N ILE A 85 5.78 -14.97 -18.41
CA ILE A 85 6.75 -14.12 -19.09
C ILE A 85 8.06 -14.15 -18.31
N LYS A 86 9.17 -14.55 -18.95
CA LYS A 86 10.52 -14.59 -18.36
C LYS A 86 11.33 -13.37 -18.78
N ASN A 87 12.35 -13.04 -18.01
CA ASN A 87 13.26 -11.91 -18.26
C ASN A 87 12.57 -10.54 -18.24
N ALA A 88 11.50 -10.39 -17.49
CA ALA A 88 10.89 -9.10 -17.26
C ALA A 88 11.82 -8.18 -16.46
N THR A 89 11.77 -6.87 -16.70
CA THR A 89 12.51 -5.87 -15.92
C THR A 89 11.61 -4.66 -15.64
N ASN A 90 11.84 -3.97 -14.53
CA ASN A 90 11.06 -2.77 -14.16
C ASN A 90 11.10 -1.64 -15.20
N LYS A 91 12.03 -1.68 -16.16
CA LYS A 91 12.12 -0.71 -17.26
C LYS A 91 11.09 -0.94 -18.35
N MET A 92 10.50 -2.12 -18.42
CA MET A 92 9.47 -2.46 -19.39
C MET A 92 8.14 -1.80 -18.98
N ARG A 93 7.45 -1.16 -19.93
CA ARG A 93 6.20 -0.44 -19.69
C ARG A 93 5.17 -1.27 -18.90
N PRO A 94 4.89 -2.54 -19.24
CA PRO A 94 3.88 -3.31 -18.50
C PRO A 94 4.27 -3.65 -17.05
N MET A 95 5.56 -3.51 -16.68
CA MET A 95 5.98 -3.64 -15.27
C MET A 95 5.71 -2.38 -14.44
N GLN A 96 5.36 -1.26 -15.07
CA GLN A 96 5.01 0.00 -14.43
C GLN A 96 3.51 0.31 -14.50
N GLU A 97 2.78 -0.35 -15.39
CA GLU A 97 1.34 -0.24 -15.57
C GLU A 97 0.61 -1.44 -14.97
N GLU A 98 -0.69 -1.31 -14.71
CA GLU A 98 -1.53 -2.43 -14.26
C GLU A 98 -2.06 -3.19 -15.46
N THR A 99 -1.76 -4.48 -15.59
CA THR A 99 -2.20 -5.32 -16.70
C THR A 99 -3.64 -5.81 -16.51
N PHE A 100 -3.99 -6.18 -15.30
CA PHE A 100 -5.30 -6.72 -14.93
C PHE A 100 -5.74 -7.91 -15.79
N GLY A 101 -4.81 -8.83 -16.04
CA GLY A 101 -4.98 -9.98 -16.89
C GLY A 101 -4.29 -11.24 -16.36
N PRO A 102 -4.45 -12.40 -17.02
CA PRO A 102 -3.87 -13.66 -16.60
C PRO A 102 -2.38 -13.76 -17.02
N THR A 103 -1.60 -12.74 -16.72
CA THR A 103 -0.18 -12.65 -17.02
C THR A 103 0.68 -12.69 -15.77
N LEU A 104 1.81 -13.37 -15.80
CA LEU A 104 2.77 -13.46 -14.71
C LEU A 104 4.17 -13.16 -15.21
N PRO A 105 4.60 -11.89 -15.19
CA PRO A 105 5.96 -11.52 -15.53
C PRO A 105 6.92 -11.84 -14.37
N ILE A 106 8.02 -12.50 -14.69
CA ILE A 106 9.06 -12.94 -13.77
C ILE A 106 10.33 -12.13 -14.03
N ALA A 107 10.74 -11.39 -13.01
CA ALA A 107 12.04 -10.72 -12.94
C ALA A 107 12.92 -11.41 -11.90
N THR A 108 14.24 -11.29 -12.04
CA THR A 108 15.19 -11.89 -11.09
C THR A 108 15.91 -10.83 -10.29
N PHE A 109 16.34 -11.21 -9.09
CA PHE A 109 17.19 -10.38 -8.23
C PHE A 109 18.34 -11.22 -7.63
N LYS A 110 19.42 -10.54 -7.20
CA LYS A 110 20.59 -11.17 -6.61
C LYS A 110 20.70 -10.99 -5.11
N THR A 111 20.23 -9.86 -4.60
CA THR A 111 20.31 -9.51 -3.18
C THR A 111 18.94 -9.13 -2.64
N GLU A 112 18.79 -9.22 -1.33
CA GLU A 112 17.56 -8.82 -0.64
C GLU A 112 17.23 -7.34 -0.84
N ASP A 113 18.25 -6.47 -0.74
CA ASP A 113 18.09 -5.03 -0.96
C ASP A 113 17.60 -4.73 -2.37
N GLU A 114 18.16 -5.41 -3.39
CA GLU A 114 17.69 -5.31 -4.78
C GLU A 114 16.23 -5.74 -4.92
N ALA A 115 15.81 -6.80 -4.24
CA ALA A 115 14.41 -7.24 -4.26
C ALA A 115 13.46 -6.20 -3.68
N ILE A 116 13.87 -5.56 -2.57
CA ILE A 116 13.10 -4.48 -1.92
C ILE A 116 13.02 -3.26 -2.84
N ASP A 117 14.14 -2.85 -3.43
CA ASP A 117 14.19 -1.73 -4.35
C ASP A 117 13.29 -1.97 -5.57
N LEU A 118 13.38 -3.13 -6.21
CA LEU A 118 12.56 -3.52 -7.34
C LEU A 118 11.06 -3.57 -7.00
N ALA A 119 10.72 -4.12 -5.83
CA ALA A 119 9.34 -4.18 -5.39
C ALA A 119 8.75 -2.79 -5.13
N ASN A 120 9.56 -1.85 -4.64
CA ASN A 120 9.16 -0.48 -4.34
C ASN A 120 9.20 0.45 -5.57
N ASP A 121 9.89 0.07 -6.65
CA ASP A 121 10.01 0.83 -7.89
C ASP A 121 8.73 0.71 -8.75
N THR A 122 7.68 1.37 -8.29
CA THR A 122 6.36 1.45 -8.96
C THR A 122 5.55 2.59 -8.35
N GLU A 123 4.59 3.11 -9.12
CA GLU A 123 3.60 4.07 -8.64
C GLU A 123 2.49 3.44 -7.79
N PHE A 124 2.42 2.12 -7.72
CA PHE A 124 1.40 1.37 -6.99
C PHE A 124 1.92 0.80 -5.67
N GLY A 125 1.01 0.47 -4.76
CA GLY A 125 1.33 -0.11 -3.47
C GLY A 125 0.08 -0.61 -2.75
N LEU A 126 -0.73 -1.46 -3.40
CA LEU A 126 -1.94 -2.01 -2.79
C LEU A 126 -1.57 -3.19 -1.88
N THR A 127 -1.03 -4.24 -2.47
CA THR A 127 -0.62 -5.44 -1.73
C THR A 127 0.75 -5.92 -2.20
N ALA A 128 1.46 -6.59 -1.30
CA ALA A 128 2.68 -7.30 -1.62
C ALA A 128 2.74 -8.62 -0.84
N SER A 129 3.59 -9.55 -1.31
CA SER A 129 3.82 -10.83 -0.65
C SER A 129 5.30 -11.16 -0.64
N VAL A 130 5.79 -11.58 0.53
CA VAL A 130 7.18 -12.03 0.73
C VAL A 130 7.17 -13.51 1.03
N TRP A 131 7.89 -14.31 0.27
CA TRP A 131 7.96 -15.77 0.42
C TRP A 131 9.33 -16.20 0.90
N THR A 132 9.40 -16.82 2.08
CA THR A 132 10.67 -17.26 2.68
C THR A 132 10.43 -18.34 3.72
N GLY A 133 11.42 -19.21 3.93
CA GLY A 133 11.44 -20.18 5.03
C GLY A 133 11.78 -19.55 6.39
N ASP A 134 12.36 -18.35 6.42
CA ASP A 134 12.69 -17.61 7.64
C ASP A 134 11.66 -16.50 7.90
N LEU A 135 10.78 -16.73 8.87
CA LEU A 135 9.71 -15.78 9.22
C LEU A 135 10.23 -14.44 9.77
N SER A 136 11.38 -14.45 10.45
CA SER A 136 12.00 -13.22 10.97
C SER A 136 12.50 -12.35 9.82
N ARG A 137 13.16 -12.99 8.84
CA ARG A 137 13.55 -12.35 7.58
C ARG A 137 12.34 -11.84 6.82
N GLY A 138 11.31 -12.67 6.69
CA GLY A 138 10.07 -12.29 6.01
C GLY A 138 9.42 -11.05 6.61
N ARG A 139 9.36 -10.95 7.94
CA ARG A 139 8.83 -9.77 8.63
C ARG A 139 9.68 -8.54 8.37
N ARG A 140 11.00 -8.63 8.49
CA ARG A 140 11.91 -7.50 8.26
C ARG A 140 11.77 -6.97 6.82
N VAL A 141 11.78 -7.84 5.83
CA VAL A 141 11.57 -7.44 4.43
C VAL A 141 10.19 -6.81 4.24
N ALA A 142 9.14 -7.38 4.85
CA ALA A 142 7.79 -6.84 4.76
C ALA A 142 7.66 -5.41 5.31
N GLU A 143 8.43 -5.05 6.35
CA GLU A 143 8.47 -3.70 6.94
C GLU A 143 9.09 -2.66 5.99
N GLU A 144 9.89 -3.09 5.01
CA GLU A 144 10.55 -2.21 4.04
C GLU A 144 9.77 -2.08 2.71
N ILE A 145 8.76 -2.92 2.48
CA ILE A 145 7.92 -2.84 1.27
C ILE A 145 6.83 -1.77 1.42
N LEU A 146 6.78 -0.87 0.45
CA LEU A 146 5.83 0.26 0.41
C LEU A 146 4.48 -0.16 -0.19
N ALA A 147 3.75 -1.01 0.52
CA ALA A 147 2.38 -1.41 0.19
C ALA A 147 1.46 -1.31 1.41
N GLY A 148 0.18 -1.10 1.18
CA GLY A 148 -0.82 -0.97 2.24
C GLY A 148 -1.05 -2.25 3.01
N THR A 149 -0.82 -3.40 2.37
CA THR A 149 -0.81 -4.72 3.00
C THR A 149 0.37 -5.53 2.49
N VAL A 150 1.17 -6.10 3.39
CA VAL A 150 2.26 -7.01 3.03
C VAL A 150 2.05 -8.33 3.75
N ASN A 151 1.96 -9.41 2.97
CA ASN A 151 1.80 -10.76 3.47
C ASN A 151 3.15 -11.48 3.53
N VAL A 152 3.32 -12.39 4.48
CA VAL A 152 4.46 -13.32 4.52
C VAL A 152 3.95 -14.73 4.30
N ASN A 153 4.42 -15.38 3.24
CA ASN A 153 4.01 -16.72 2.81
C ASN A 153 2.50 -16.86 2.54
N GLU A 154 1.88 -15.80 2.08
CA GLU A 154 0.46 -15.73 1.75
C GLU A 154 0.22 -14.71 0.63
N VAL A 155 -0.88 -14.83 -0.08
CA VAL A 155 -1.34 -13.88 -1.10
C VAL A 155 -2.86 -13.72 -1.02
N LEU A 156 -3.38 -12.49 -1.14
CA LEU A 156 -4.81 -12.12 -1.23
C LEU A 156 -5.68 -12.36 0.01
N TYR A 157 -5.36 -13.28 0.89
CA TYR A 157 -6.23 -13.68 2.02
C TYR A 157 -6.66 -12.51 2.92
N THR A 158 -5.78 -11.53 3.11
CA THR A 158 -6.01 -10.39 4.02
C THR A 158 -7.20 -9.52 3.65
N HIS A 159 -7.62 -9.47 2.37
CA HIS A 159 -8.85 -8.78 1.97
C HIS A 159 -10.11 -9.38 2.64
N GLY A 160 -10.11 -10.66 2.93
CA GLY A 160 -11.21 -11.34 3.62
C GLY A 160 -11.25 -11.13 5.13
N ILE A 161 -10.25 -10.48 5.74
CA ILE A 161 -10.18 -10.26 7.18
C ILE A 161 -10.77 -8.90 7.55
N GLY A 162 -12.03 -8.88 7.98
CA GLY A 162 -12.73 -7.63 8.32
C GLY A 162 -12.15 -6.84 9.51
N GLN A 163 -11.25 -7.42 10.30
CA GLN A 163 -10.62 -6.78 11.47
C GLN A 163 -9.33 -6.03 11.14
N THR A 164 -8.72 -6.30 9.99
CA THR A 164 -7.46 -5.66 9.59
C THR A 164 -7.72 -4.49 8.63
N PRO A 165 -7.05 -3.36 8.79
CA PRO A 165 -7.18 -2.26 7.84
C PRO A 165 -6.66 -2.70 6.47
N TRP A 166 -7.43 -2.42 5.42
CA TRP A 166 -7.06 -2.75 4.05
C TRP A 166 -7.17 -1.52 3.15
N GLY A 167 -6.18 -1.30 2.32
CA GLY A 167 -6.08 -0.17 1.41
C GLY A 167 -4.67 0.00 0.87
N GLY A 168 -4.48 0.93 -0.07
CA GLY A 168 -3.22 1.13 -0.78
C GLY A 168 -2.37 2.26 -0.24
N PHE A 169 -1.11 2.26 -0.70
CA PHE A 169 -0.20 3.40 -0.68
C PHE A 169 -0.05 3.93 -2.11
N LYS A 170 0.60 5.08 -2.25
CA LYS A 170 0.90 5.70 -3.55
C LYS A 170 -0.41 5.88 -4.37
N ASN A 171 -0.37 5.58 -5.69
CA ASN A 171 -1.54 5.69 -6.56
C ASN A 171 -2.60 4.58 -6.38
N SER A 172 -2.32 3.55 -5.57
CA SER A 172 -3.30 2.50 -5.27
C SER A 172 -4.46 2.95 -4.38
N GLY A 173 -4.42 4.17 -3.85
CA GLY A 173 -5.58 4.80 -3.20
C GLY A 173 -5.28 5.45 -1.86
N TYR A 174 -6.32 6.12 -1.34
CA TYR A 174 -6.31 6.83 -0.06
C TYR A 174 -7.26 6.15 0.92
N GLY A 175 -7.03 6.39 2.22
CA GLY A 175 -7.88 5.85 3.27
C GLY A 175 -7.73 4.36 3.48
N ARG A 176 -8.59 3.80 4.30
CA ARG A 176 -8.65 2.36 4.60
C ARG A 176 -10.08 1.88 4.61
N THR A 177 -10.26 0.61 4.24
CA THR A 177 -11.48 -0.15 4.53
C THR A 177 -11.16 -1.15 5.64
N HIS A 178 -12.16 -1.73 6.26
CA HIS A 178 -12.02 -2.72 7.33
C HIS A 178 -11.34 -2.18 8.61
N GLY A 179 -11.47 -2.92 9.68
CA GLY A 179 -10.90 -2.56 10.97
C GLY A 179 -11.45 -1.26 11.56
N LYS A 180 -10.80 -0.79 12.61
CA LYS A 180 -11.12 0.49 13.25
C LYS A 180 -10.82 1.67 12.31
N GLU A 181 -9.75 1.57 11.56
CA GLU A 181 -9.29 2.59 10.62
C GLU A 181 -10.34 2.84 9.54
N GLY A 182 -10.89 1.77 8.94
CA GLY A 182 -11.95 1.89 7.94
C GLY A 182 -13.25 2.48 8.51
N LEU A 183 -13.59 2.16 9.76
CA LEU A 183 -14.74 2.80 10.41
C LEU A 183 -14.50 4.28 10.65
N MET A 184 -13.28 4.69 10.99
CA MET A 184 -12.93 6.10 11.22
C MET A 184 -13.00 6.96 9.96
N GLU A 185 -12.86 6.37 8.76
CA GLU A 185 -13.07 7.07 7.48
C GLU A 185 -14.54 7.50 7.25
N LEU A 186 -15.48 6.85 7.94
CA LEU A 186 -16.91 7.09 7.79
C LEU A 186 -17.48 8.04 8.86
N VAL A 187 -16.66 8.54 9.80
CA VAL A 187 -17.11 9.37 10.91
C VAL A 187 -16.38 10.71 10.96
N GLY A 188 -17.11 11.75 11.33
CA GLY A 188 -16.53 13.05 11.64
C GLY A 188 -16.09 13.11 13.12
N VAL A 189 -14.85 13.52 13.37
CA VAL A 189 -14.36 13.74 14.74
C VAL A 189 -14.79 15.14 15.21
N GLN A 190 -15.57 15.21 16.29
CA GLN A 190 -15.94 16.47 16.93
C GLN A 190 -15.23 16.60 18.28
N HIS A 191 -14.54 17.72 18.48
CA HIS A 191 -14.00 18.09 19.79
C HIS A 191 -14.96 19.06 20.49
N ILE A 192 -15.35 18.75 21.74
CA ILE A 192 -16.13 19.63 22.60
C ILE A 192 -15.28 20.00 23.81
N HIS A 193 -14.98 21.29 23.95
CA HIS A 193 -14.31 21.83 25.11
C HIS A 193 -15.30 22.57 26.01
N VAL A 194 -15.29 22.24 27.31
CA VAL A 194 -16.11 22.93 28.31
C VAL A 194 -15.17 23.61 29.29
N ASN A 195 -15.15 24.97 29.25
CA ASN A 195 -14.40 25.75 30.24
C ASN A 195 -15.18 25.77 31.56
N ARG A 196 -14.57 25.22 32.62
CA ARG A 196 -15.15 25.21 34.00
C ARG A 196 -14.75 26.42 34.84
N PHE A 197 -13.79 27.22 34.36
CA PHE A 197 -13.26 28.39 35.10
C PHE A 197 -13.86 29.68 34.57
N LEU A 198 -15.18 29.81 34.68
CA LEU A 198 -15.96 30.91 34.12
C LEU A 198 -15.55 32.33 34.57
N PHE A 199 -14.91 32.45 35.75
CA PHE A 199 -14.48 33.72 36.32
C PHE A 199 -13.02 34.07 36.08
N THR A 200 -12.31 33.28 35.33
CA THR A 200 -10.89 33.51 35.03
C THR A 200 -10.74 33.87 33.53
N PRO A 201 -10.26 35.07 33.22
CA PRO A 201 -10.02 35.41 31.82
C PRO A 201 -8.94 34.54 31.23
N ASP A 202 -9.12 34.15 29.97
CA ASP A 202 -8.12 33.35 29.23
C ASP A 202 -6.85 34.18 29.02
N VAL A 203 -5.70 33.56 29.24
CA VAL A 203 -4.40 34.23 29.16
C VAL A 203 -4.09 34.80 27.77
N TRP A 204 -4.72 34.27 26.71
CA TRP A 204 -4.60 34.73 25.30
C TRP A 204 -5.59 35.82 24.92
N TRP A 205 -6.43 36.34 25.86
CA TRP A 205 -7.40 37.38 25.57
C TRP A 205 -6.76 38.72 25.18
N PHE A 206 -7.53 39.59 24.55
CA PHE A 206 -7.06 40.89 24.07
C PHE A 206 -6.41 41.74 25.16
N GLY A 207 -5.71 42.83 24.76
CA GLY A 207 -4.94 43.67 25.64
C GLY A 207 -3.49 43.18 25.74
N TYR A 208 -2.87 42.95 24.60
CA TYR A 208 -1.49 42.50 24.51
C TYR A 208 -0.51 43.51 25.09
N SER A 209 0.41 43.02 25.89
CA SER A 209 1.44 43.77 26.59
C SER A 209 2.77 43.02 26.50
N LYS A 210 3.86 43.66 26.96
CA LYS A 210 5.16 42.96 27.11
C LYS A 210 5.03 41.67 27.95
N ASN A 211 4.19 41.70 29.00
CA ASN A 211 3.92 40.56 29.84
C ASN A 211 3.16 39.44 29.07
N ALA A 212 2.20 39.81 28.22
CA ALA A 212 1.51 38.87 27.34
C ALA A 212 2.49 38.17 26.40
N ILE A 213 3.38 38.93 25.76
CA ILE A 213 4.38 38.38 24.83
C ILE A 213 5.29 37.35 25.53
N GLU A 214 5.79 37.68 26.74
CA GLU A 214 6.63 36.75 27.50
C GLU A 214 5.84 35.51 27.93
N THR A 215 4.57 35.68 28.32
CA THR A 215 3.70 34.54 28.65
C THR A 215 3.55 33.58 27.46
N PHE A 216 3.26 34.11 26.27
CA PHE A 216 3.09 33.30 25.06
C PHE A 216 4.39 32.61 24.62
N LYS A 217 5.53 33.29 24.70
CA LYS A 217 6.84 32.68 24.43
C LYS A 217 7.13 31.51 25.38
N GLN A 218 6.86 31.68 26.66
CA GLN A 218 7.03 30.60 27.64
C GLN A 218 6.05 29.46 27.42
N MET A 219 4.79 29.75 27.12
CA MET A 219 3.79 28.73 26.76
C MET A 219 4.25 27.88 25.58
N SER A 220 4.64 28.52 24.45
CA SER A 220 5.12 27.83 23.26
C SER A 220 6.32 26.91 23.56
N ARG A 221 7.31 27.40 24.31
CA ARG A 221 8.49 26.61 24.72
C ARG A 221 8.12 25.44 25.64
N THR A 222 7.17 25.65 26.53
CA THR A 222 6.71 24.65 27.48
C THR A 222 5.96 23.53 26.77
N PHE A 223 5.00 23.87 25.92
CA PHE A 223 4.22 22.88 25.15
C PHE A 223 5.13 22.11 24.17
N ALA A 224 6.02 22.77 23.47
CA ALA A 224 6.97 22.10 22.59
C ALA A 224 7.93 21.13 23.31
N SER A 225 8.19 21.37 24.62
CA SER A 225 9.10 20.51 25.39
C SER A 225 8.47 19.25 25.96
N GLY A 226 7.14 19.16 26.05
CA GLY A 226 6.41 18.08 26.71
C GLY A 226 6.73 17.92 28.22
N SER A 227 7.45 18.86 28.84
CA SER A 227 7.95 18.74 30.21
C SER A 227 6.95 19.23 31.25
N ILE A 228 6.56 18.33 32.16
CA ILE A 228 5.67 18.66 33.28
C ILE A 228 6.31 19.73 34.20
N ILE A 229 7.61 19.66 34.46
CA ILE A 229 8.33 20.62 35.31
C ILE A 229 8.26 22.03 34.74
N ARG A 230 8.45 22.16 33.41
CA ARG A 230 8.31 23.46 32.72
C ARG A 230 6.88 23.95 32.72
N THR A 231 5.90 23.06 32.67
CA THR A 231 4.47 23.41 32.76
C THR A 231 4.15 24.00 34.16
N ILE A 232 4.66 23.41 35.23
CA ILE A 232 4.51 23.96 36.60
C ILE A 232 5.20 25.32 36.70
N GLY A 233 6.40 25.47 36.15
CA GLY A 233 7.15 26.73 36.09
C GLY A 233 6.46 27.86 35.33
N LEU A 234 5.51 27.56 34.46
CA LEU A 234 4.70 28.54 33.72
C LEU A 234 3.60 29.19 34.58
N LEU A 235 3.12 28.53 35.64
CA LEU A 235 1.97 28.98 36.44
C LEU A 235 2.13 30.39 37.00
N PRO A 236 3.27 30.83 37.57
CA PRO A 236 3.44 32.19 38.05
C PRO A 236 3.26 33.25 36.96
N GLN A 237 3.78 32.99 35.77
CA GLN A 237 3.67 33.89 34.64
C GLN A 237 2.23 33.99 34.08
N MET A 238 1.53 32.85 34.03
CA MET A 238 0.10 32.82 33.67
C MET A 238 -0.73 33.59 34.70
N TRP A 239 -0.44 33.42 36.02
CA TRP A 239 -1.14 34.15 37.07
C TRP A 239 -0.94 35.65 37.00
N LYS A 240 0.29 36.10 36.68
CA LYS A 240 0.60 37.50 36.43
C LYS A 240 -0.21 38.06 35.27
N ARG A 241 -0.34 37.29 34.19
CA ARG A 241 -1.16 37.67 33.02
C ARG A 241 -2.65 37.74 33.35
N ILE A 242 -3.18 36.80 34.11
CA ILE A 242 -4.59 36.79 34.55
C ILE A 242 -4.88 38.04 35.42
N LYS A 243 -4.00 38.39 36.33
CA LYS A 243 -4.13 39.62 37.13
C LYS A 243 -4.16 40.88 36.28
N GLU A 244 -3.29 40.96 35.27
CA GLU A 244 -3.27 42.06 34.30
C GLU A 244 -4.59 42.21 33.56
N LEU A 245 -5.20 41.08 33.15
CA LEU A 245 -6.47 41.06 32.43
C LEU A 245 -7.68 41.43 33.31
N ARG A 246 -7.61 41.12 34.62
CA ARG A 246 -8.67 41.46 35.59
C ARG A 246 -8.67 42.95 35.95
N ASN A 247 -7.55 43.61 35.82
CA ASN A 247 -7.39 45.01 36.16
C ASN A 247 -7.63 45.99 35.01
N LYS A 248 -8.02 45.46 33.86
CA LYS A 248 -8.47 46.21 32.67
C LYS A 248 -9.99 46.11 32.54
#